data_5e5f38b3688d8edbb99bec491b8dab62
#
_entry.id   5e5f38b3688d8edbb99bec491b8dab62
#
_cell.length_a   1.000
_cell.length_b   1.000
_cell.length_c   1.000
_cell.angle_alpha   90.00
_cell.angle_beta   90.00
_cell.angle_gamma   90.00
#
_symmetry.space_group_name_H-M   'P 1'
#
loop_
_entity.id
_entity.type
_entity.pdbx_description
1 polymer ?
#
loop_
_entity_poly.entity_id
_entity_poly.type
_entity_poly.pdbx_seq_one_letter_code
_entity_poly.pdbx_strand_id
1 'polypeptide(L)'
;MAKQSYTEKDIQVLEGLEAVRKRPGMYIGSTDSRGLHHLLWEIVDNSIDEALAGEANFIQVTIHKDNSATVTDNGRGIPIGRHKSGRPTPEVVFCTLHAGGKFDASGGYKVSGGLHGVGSAVVNALSSIVEVRIRRDGKEFYQKYEKGGSVIRSPKVINYSGHRTGTEITFKPDPAIFSTTRFDNNIIKERLKESAFLIKGLKIKLDDERHGTSDTFQFKNGIIEFLESKTKGRKSFHDALFFEGTREQISIEVAMQFGSEAYGEDIVSFVNNINTKDGGTHETGFRAGLTRAFNDYARMKEFLKDRDPNLEGSDIREGLTAIINIRIPETILQFEGQTKNKLGTPEAKSALESFVNERVGFFHIFREFRVLSVFSFKVRNTRNEPQEECY
;
A
#
# COMPACT_ATOMS: atom_id res chain seq x y z
N MET A 1 -36.96 33.16 20.47
CA MET A 1 -36.55 32.13 19.48
C MET A 1 -37.28 30.84 19.80
N ALA A 2 -38.17 30.35 18.94
CA ALA A 2 -38.87 29.08 19.15
C ALA A 2 -37.83 27.97 19.15
N LYS A 3 -37.77 27.12 20.19
CA LYS A 3 -36.97 25.89 20.23
C LYS A 3 -37.50 24.98 19.11
N GLN A 4 -36.73 24.78 18.06
CA GLN A 4 -36.99 23.74 17.05
C GLN A 4 -36.96 22.40 17.82
N SER A 5 -38.08 21.71 17.93
CA SER A 5 -38.14 20.41 18.59
C SER A 5 -37.52 19.36 17.65
N TYR A 6 -36.49 18.64 18.13
CA TYR A 6 -35.91 17.47 17.46
C TYR A 6 -36.96 16.34 17.49
N THR A 7 -37.36 15.86 16.33
CA THR A 7 -38.38 14.81 16.19
C THR A 7 -37.88 13.69 15.25
N GLU A 8 -38.64 12.57 15.18
CA GLU A 8 -38.36 11.47 14.24
C GLU A 8 -38.30 11.93 12.77
N LYS A 9 -38.89 13.06 12.40
CA LYS A 9 -38.84 13.65 11.04
C LYS A 9 -37.47 14.23 10.71
N ASP A 10 -36.68 14.51 11.73
CA ASP A 10 -35.31 15.04 11.58
C ASP A 10 -34.27 13.92 11.35
N ILE A 11 -34.67 12.65 11.50
CA ILE A 11 -33.85 11.49 11.20
C ILE A 11 -33.88 11.23 9.69
N GLN A 12 -32.72 11.45 9.04
CA GLN A 12 -32.54 11.18 7.62
C GLN A 12 -31.74 9.89 7.42
N VAL A 13 -32.22 9.00 6.57
CA VAL A 13 -31.49 7.83 6.10
C VAL A 13 -30.86 8.20 4.75
N LEU A 14 -29.54 8.05 4.66
CA LEU A 14 -28.79 8.26 3.43
C LEU A 14 -28.43 6.91 2.84
N GLU A 15 -28.74 6.69 1.58
CA GLU A 15 -28.48 5.45 0.87
C GLU A 15 -27.57 5.64 -0.34
N GLY A 16 -26.83 4.59 -0.70
CA GLY A 16 -26.04 4.51 -1.92
C GLY A 16 -25.02 5.66 -2.06
N LEU A 17 -24.89 6.15 -3.29
CA LEU A 17 -23.89 7.19 -3.63
C LEU A 17 -24.20 8.57 -3.01
N GLU A 18 -25.45 8.84 -2.64
CA GLU A 18 -25.82 10.09 -1.98
C GLU A 18 -25.20 10.20 -0.58
N ALA A 19 -25.12 9.09 0.15
CA ALA A 19 -24.44 9.01 1.46
C ALA A 19 -22.99 9.43 1.34
N VAL A 20 -22.29 8.97 0.30
CA VAL A 20 -20.89 9.31 0.02
C VAL A 20 -20.74 10.81 -0.26
N ARG A 21 -21.60 11.38 -1.10
CA ARG A 21 -21.56 12.82 -1.44
C ARG A 21 -21.82 13.73 -0.24
N LYS A 22 -22.75 13.33 0.64
CA LYS A 22 -23.06 14.11 1.86
C LYS A 22 -22.00 14.02 2.95
N ARG A 23 -21.26 12.91 3.00
CA ARG A 23 -20.25 12.64 4.04
C ARG A 23 -18.94 12.09 3.43
N PRO A 24 -18.30 12.81 2.49
CA PRO A 24 -17.13 12.30 1.77
C PRO A 24 -15.97 11.97 2.70
N GLY A 25 -15.77 12.72 3.79
CA GLY A 25 -14.71 12.48 4.76
C GLY A 25 -14.74 11.10 5.42
N MET A 26 -15.90 10.44 5.49
CA MET A 26 -16.02 9.06 6.01
C MET A 26 -15.35 8.04 5.08
N TYR A 27 -15.25 8.33 3.78
CA TYR A 27 -14.75 7.42 2.75
C TYR A 27 -13.33 7.75 2.29
N ILE A 28 -12.98 9.04 2.23
CA ILE A 28 -11.70 9.52 1.69
C ILE A 28 -10.87 10.33 2.70
N GLY A 29 -11.32 10.40 3.96
CA GLY A 29 -10.64 11.08 5.07
C GLY A 29 -10.78 12.60 5.05
N SER A 30 -10.70 13.26 3.90
CA SER A 30 -10.84 14.72 3.75
C SER A 30 -11.32 15.10 2.34
N THR A 31 -11.65 16.38 2.13
CA THR A 31 -11.98 16.93 0.80
C THR A 31 -10.91 17.92 0.31
N ASP A 32 -9.76 17.94 0.93
CA ASP A 32 -8.57 18.68 0.52
C ASP A 32 -7.74 17.89 -0.52
N SER A 33 -6.51 18.32 -0.75
CA SER A 33 -5.57 17.65 -1.66
C SER A 33 -5.36 16.16 -1.31
N ARG A 34 -5.39 15.77 -0.03
CA ARG A 34 -5.19 14.37 0.39
C ARG A 34 -6.35 13.50 -0.06
N GLY A 35 -7.59 13.95 0.20
CA GLY A 35 -8.77 13.24 -0.26
C GLY A 35 -8.89 13.19 -1.78
N LEU A 36 -8.45 14.26 -2.49
CA LEU A 36 -8.38 14.25 -3.93
C LEU A 36 -7.48 13.14 -4.47
N HIS A 37 -6.25 13.03 -3.93
CA HIS A 37 -5.33 11.96 -4.32
C HIS A 37 -5.85 10.59 -3.92
N HIS A 38 -6.62 10.48 -2.84
CA HIS A 38 -7.24 9.22 -2.42
C HIS A 38 -8.17 8.65 -3.51
N LEU A 39 -8.91 9.48 -4.24
CA LEU A 39 -9.70 9.01 -5.39
C LEU A 39 -8.83 8.32 -6.46
N LEU A 40 -7.66 8.91 -6.74
CA LEU A 40 -6.73 8.31 -7.69
C LEU A 40 -6.22 6.96 -7.18
N TRP A 41 -5.90 6.89 -5.89
CA TRP A 41 -5.40 5.64 -5.27
C TRP A 41 -6.43 4.53 -5.31
N GLU A 42 -7.71 4.79 -5.11
CA GLU A 42 -8.75 3.77 -5.19
C GLU A 42 -8.80 3.09 -6.58
N ILE A 43 -8.52 3.83 -7.66
CA ILE A 43 -8.47 3.26 -9.01
C ILE A 43 -7.12 2.61 -9.29
N VAL A 44 -6.00 3.24 -8.90
CA VAL A 44 -4.65 2.67 -9.06
C VAL A 44 -4.52 1.36 -8.30
N ASP A 45 -5.00 1.31 -7.05
CA ASP A 45 -4.91 0.11 -6.21
C ASP A 45 -5.72 -1.05 -6.80
N ASN A 46 -6.82 -0.80 -7.54
CA ASN A 46 -7.50 -1.87 -8.28
C ASN A 46 -6.63 -2.46 -9.39
N SER A 47 -5.88 -1.63 -10.12
CA SER A 47 -4.93 -2.08 -11.14
C SER A 47 -3.71 -2.79 -10.51
N ILE A 48 -3.26 -2.33 -9.34
CA ILE A 48 -2.23 -2.99 -8.53
C ILE A 48 -2.68 -4.38 -8.06
N ASP A 49 -3.95 -4.54 -7.67
CA ASP A 49 -4.49 -5.84 -7.26
C ASP A 49 -4.48 -6.84 -8.44
N GLU A 50 -4.72 -6.40 -9.67
CA GLU A 50 -4.51 -7.23 -10.88
C GLU A 50 -3.03 -7.63 -11.02
N ALA A 51 -2.10 -6.73 -10.74
CA ALA A 51 -0.67 -7.04 -10.79
C ALA A 51 -0.24 -7.99 -9.66
N LEU A 52 -0.77 -7.84 -8.44
CA LEU A 52 -0.54 -8.76 -7.32
C LEU A 52 -1.11 -10.16 -7.60
N ALA A 53 -2.21 -10.23 -8.35
CA ALA A 53 -2.78 -11.51 -8.82
C ALA A 53 -1.96 -12.15 -9.97
N GLY A 54 -0.95 -11.45 -10.50
CA GLY A 54 -0.13 -11.91 -11.63
C GLY A 54 -0.79 -11.72 -13.00
N GLU A 55 -1.89 -11.00 -13.06
CA GLU A 55 -2.72 -10.81 -14.26
C GLU A 55 -2.41 -9.52 -15.02
N ALA A 56 -1.71 -8.58 -14.39
CA ALA A 56 -1.25 -7.34 -15.02
C ALA A 56 0.26 -7.14 -14.82
N ASN A 57 0.92 -6.57 -15.82
CA ASN A 57 2.33 -6.17 -15.74
C ASN A 57 2.58 -4.74 -16.23
N PHE A 58 1.52 -4.03 -16.59
CA PHE A 58 1.58 -2.65 -17.04
C PHE A 58 0.40 -1.85 -16.50
N ILE A 59 0.71 -0.69 -15.92
CA ILE A 59 -0.26 0.31 -15.47
C ILE A 59 0.16 1.66 -16.03
N GLN A 60 -0.79 2.43 -16.54
CA GLN A 60 -0.57 3.81 -16.98
C GLN A 60 -1.52 4.74 -16.25
N VAL A 61 -0.98 5.81 -15.71
CA VAL A 61 -1.73 6.92 -15.11
C VAL A 61 -1.51 8.15 -15.97
N THR A 62 -2.57 8.80 -16.41
CA THR A 62 -2.52 10.03 -17.19
C THR A 62 -3.30 11.14 -16.48
N ILE A 63 -2.65 12.25 -16.22
CA ILE A 63 -3.30 13.47 -15.70
C ILE A 63 -3.52 14.42 -16.90
N HIS A 64 -4.78 14.67 -17.21
CA HIS A 64 -5.17 15.47 -18.36
C HIS A 64 -5.11 16.97 -18.07
N LYS A 65 -5.10 17.77 -19.14
CA LYS A 65 -5.06 19.25 -19.06
C LYS A 65 -6.24 19.85 -18.28
N ASP A 66 -7.38 19.18 -18.27
CA ASP A 66 -8.59 19.59 -17.56
C ASP A 66 -8.69 19.07 -16.12
N ASN A 67 -7.57 18.51 -15.59
CA ASN A 67 -7.45 17.87 -14.28
C ASN A 67 -8.35 16.62 -14.10
N SER A 68 -8.82 15.99 -15.17
CA SER A 68 -9.29 14.61 -15.09
C SER A 68 -8.08 13.66 -15.03
N ALA A 69 -8.29 12.45 -14.51
CA ALA A 69 -7.28 11.42 -14.46
C ALA A 69 -7.76 10.15 -15.14
N THR A 70 -6.88 9.50 -15.89
CA THR A 70 -7.12 8.17 -16.47
C THR A 70 -6.14 7.17 -15.88
N VAL A 71 -6.64 6.02 -15.46
CA VAL A 71 -5.84 4.85 -15.08
C VAL A 71 -6.17 3.72 -16.02
N THR A 72 -5.16 3.13 -16.62
CA THR A 72 -5.26 2.00 -17.55
C THR A 72 -4.38 0.87 -17.07
N ASP A 73 -4.90 -0.35 -17.06
CA ASP A 73 -4.12 -1.58 -16.84
C ASP A 73 -4.28 -2.56 -18.02
N ASN A 74 -3.42 -3.55 -18.04
CA ASN A 74 -3.50 -4.67 -18.99
C ASN A 74 -3.90 -5.98 -18.30
N GLY A 75 -4.67 -5.90 -17.20
CA GLY A 75 -5.20 -7.04 -16.46
C GLY A 75 -6.33 -7.77 -17.19
N ARG A 76 -7.08 -8.58 -16.43
CA ARG A 76 -8.21 -9.37 -16.97
C ARG A 76 -9.38 -8.52 -17.45
N GLY A 77 -9.50 -7.29 -16.95
CA GLY A 77 -10.67 -6.44 -17.11
C GLY A 77 -11.82 -6.85 -16.19
N ILE A 78 -12.60 -5.88 -15.74
CA ILE A 78 -13.81 -6.12 -14.94
C ILE A 78 -14.79 -7.01 -15.75
N PRO A 79 -15.46 -8.00 -15.13
CA PRO A 79 -16.50 -8.78 -15.82
C PRO A 79 -17.58 -7.90 -16.43
N ILE A 80 -17.89 -8.07 -17.71
CA ILE A 80 -18.83 -7.24 -18.48
C ILE A 80 -20.22 -7.86 -18.63
N GLY A 81 -20.44 -9.06 -18.07
CA GLY A 81 -21.72 -9.74 -18.08
C GLY A 81 -22.77 -9.08 -17.19
N ARG A 82 -23.96 -9.66 -17.14
CA ARG A 82 -25.04 -9.22 -16.23
C ARG A 82 -24.86 -9.85 -14.85
N HIS A 83 -24.89 -9.00 -13.84
CA HIS A 83 -24.97 -9.43 -12.44
C HIS A 83 -26.34 -10.04 -12.12
N LYS A 84 -26.44 -10.84 -11.04
CA LYS A 84 -27.73 -11.43 -10.56
C LYS A 84 -28.86 -10.40 -10.33
N SER A 85 -28.53 -9.12 -10.13
CA SER A 85 -29.50 -8.02 -10.06
C SER A 85 -30.06 -7.60 -11.41
N GLY A 86 -29.64 -8.22 -12.53
CA GLY A 86 -30.05 -7.86 -13.89
C GLY A 86 -29.29 -6.68 -14.48
N ARG A 87 -28.49 -5.95 -13.68
CA ARG A 87 -27.67 -4.80 -14.12
C ARG A 87 -26.35 -5.28 -14.74
N PRO A 88 -25.70 -4.51 -15.64
CA PRO A 88 -24.34 -4.77 -16.05
C PRO A 88 -23.41 -4.81 -14.84
N THR A 89 -22.49 -5.78 -14.79
CA THR A 89 -21.55 -5.90 -13.64
C THR A 89 -20.72 -4.62 -13.40
N PRO A 90 -20.21 -3.91 -14.43
CA PRO A 90 -19.52 -2.64 -14.20
C PRO A 90 -20.42 -1.59 -13.53
N GLU A 91 -21.69 -1.53 -13.90
CA GLU A 91 -22.64 -0.61 -13.26
C GLU A 91 -22.84 -0.94 -11.78
N VAL A 92 -22.87 -2.23 -11.41
CA VAL A 92 -22.96 -2.63 -10.00
C VAL A 92 -21.71 -2.19 -9.24
N VAL A 93 -20.51 -2.38 -9.81
CA VAL A 93 -19.23 -1.98 -9.20
C VAL A 93 -19.14 -0.47 -8.98
N PHE A 94 -19.62 0.34 -9.92
CA PHE A 94 -19.51 1.81 -9.85
C PHE A 94 -20.68 2.51 -9.17
N CYS A 95 -21.80 1.83 -8.95
CA CYS A 95 -23.01 2.44 -8.42
C CYS A 95 -23.56 1.81 -7.15
N THR A 96 -22.89 0.77 -6.61
CA THR A 96 -23.36 0.08 -5.40
C THR A 96 -22.21 0.01 -4.41
N LEU A 97 -22.44 0.50 -3.19
CA LEU A 97 -21.48 0.32 -2.09
C LEU A 97 -21.42 -1.16 -1.67
N HIS A 98 -20.27 -1.60 -1.22
CA HIS A 98 -20.03 -2.99 -0.82
C HIS A 98 -20.30 -4.00 -1.95
N ALA A 99 -19.91 -3.61 -3.17
CA ALA A 99 -19.97 -4.46 -4.35
C ALA A 99 -18.56 -4.67 -4.91
N GLY A 100 -18.12 -5.92 -5.00
CA GLY A 100 -16.77 -6.26 -5.49
C GLY A 100 -16.58 -7.75 -5.61
N GLY A 101 -15.55 -8.18 -6.33
CA GLY A 101 -15.18 -9.59 -6.51
C GLY A 101 -14.08 -10.06 -5.55
N LYS A 102 -13.78 -9.28 -4.48
CA LYS A 102 -12.67 -9.52 -3.55
C LYS A 102 -13.14 -9.99 -2.16
N PHE A 103 -14.45 -10.22 -1.95
CA PHE A 103 -15.02 -10.62 -0.66
C PHE A 103 -14.87 -12.12 -0.34
N ASP A 104 -14.59 -12.95 -1.34
CA ASP A 104 -14.45 -14.39 -1.16
C ASP A 104 -13.08 -14.85 -1.68
N ALA A 105 -12.43 -15.75 -0.95
CA ALA A 105 -11.18 -16.39 -1.35
C ALA A 105 -11.29 -17.15 -2.70
N SER A 106 -12.52 -17.49 -3.13
CA SER A 106 -12.83 -18.07 -4.44
C SER A 106 -12.84 -17.05 -5.58
N GLY A 107 -12.81 -15.74 -5.28
CA GLY A 107 -12.97 -14.64 -6.24
C GLY A 107 -11.75 -14.34 -7.11
N GLY A 108 -10.69 -15.16 -7.08
CA GLY A 108 -9.49 -14.97 -7.94
C GLY A 108 -8.46 -13.98 -7.38
N TYR A 109 -8.66 -13.44 -6.20
CA TYR A 109 -7.70 -12.59 -5.47
C TYR A 109 -7.38 -13.25 -4.12
N LYS A 110 -6.18 -13.79 -3.97
CA LYS A 110 -5.70 -14.33 -2.68
C LYS A 110 -5.18 -13.22 -1.76
N VAL A 111 -4.71 -12.14 -2.36
CA VAL A 111 -4.13 -10.96 -1.71
C VAL A 111 -4.66 -9.75 -2.44
N SER A 112 -5.23 -8.80 -1.73
CA SER A 112 -5.65 -7.52 -2.30
C SER A 112 -5.48 -6.38 -1.29
N GLY A 113 -5.32 -5.15 -1.79
CA GLY A 113 -5.37 -3.93 -0.98
C GLY A 113 -6.80 -3.41 -0.80
N GLY A 114 -7.71 -3.75 -1.72
CA GLY A 114 -9.09 -3.28 -1.75
C GLY A 114 -10.04 -4.18 -0.96
N LEU A 115 -10.24 -3.89 0.34
CA LEU A 115 -10.99 -4.76 1.27
C LEU A 115 -12.50 -4.47 1.35
N HIS A 116 -12.94 -3.27 1.03
CA HIS A 116 -14.29 -2.82 1.40
C HIS A 116 -15.30 -2.83 0.26
N GLY A 117 -14.85 -3.05 -1.00
CA GLY A 117 -15.73 -3.02 -2.17
C GLY A 117 -16.46 -1.69 -2.38
N VAL A 118 -15.85 -0.57 -1.97
CA VAL A 118 -16.47 0.75 -2.05
C VAL A 118 -15.73 1.73 -2.97
N GLY A 119 -14.42 1.51 -3.23
CA GLY A 119 -13.54 2.48 -3.87
C GLY A 119 -14.07 3.01 -5.21
N SER A 120 -14.41 2.14 -6.16
CA SER A 120 -14.95 2.55 -7.46
C SER A 120 -16.25 3.32 -7.35
N ALA A 121 -17.14 2.92 -6.43
CA ALA A 121 -18.41 3.62 -6.17
C ALA A 121 -18.18 4.99 -5.52
N VAL A 122 -17.19 5.10 -4.63
CA VAL A 122 -16.77 6.37 -4.01
C VAL A 122 -16.19 7.31 -5.06
N VAL A 123 -15.31 6.83 -5.95
CA VAL A 123 -14.79 7.65 -7.06
C VAL A 123 -15.92 8.15 -7.95
N ASN A 124 -16.90 7.30 -8.29
CA ASN A 124 -18.05 7.72 -9.06
C ASN A 124 -18.89 8.78 -8.32
N ALA A 125 -19.19 8.55 -7.04
CA ALA A 125 -19.98 9.49 -6.24
C ALA A 125 -19.34 10.88 -6.13
N LEU A 126 -18.00 10.95 -6.04
CA LEU A 126 -17.26 12.18 -5.82
C LEU A 126 -16.69 12.81 -7.10
N SER A 127 -17.09 12.29 -8.27
CA SER A 127 -16.70 12.79 -9.58
C SER A 127 -17.87 13.41 -10.32
N SER A 128 -17.60 14.45 -11.08
CA SER A 128 -18.59 15.04 -12.02
C SER A 128 -18.83 14.13 -13.21
N ILE A 129 -17.80 13.42 -13.66
CA ILE A 129 -17.82 12.46 -14.78
C ILE A 129 -16.94 11.27 -14.42
N VAL A 130 -17.41 10.06 -14.74
CA VAL A 130 -16.61 8.82 -14.79
C VAL A 130 -16.90 8.11 -16.10
N GLU A 131 -15.86 7.70 -16.80
CA GLU A 131 -15.92 6.89 -18.01
C GLU A 131 -15.15 5.58 -17.79
N VAL A 132 -15.81 4.48 -18.07
CA VAL A 132 -15.28 3.14 -17.88
C VAL A 132 -15.22 2.43 -19.22
N ARG A 133 -14.01 1.99 -19.60
CA ARG A 133 -13.78 1.15 -20.77
C ARG A 133 -13.11 -0.15 -20.33
N ILE A 134 -13.65 -1.27 -20.75
CA ILE A 134 -13.17 -2.60 -20.38
C ILE A 134 -13.01 -3.44 -21.64
N ARG A 135 -11.85 -4.07 -21.79
CA ARG A 135 -11.59 -5.03 -22.85
C ARG A 135 -11.45 -6.42 -22.22
N ARG A 136 -12.42 -7.28 -22.54
CA ARG A 136 -12.49 -8.63 -22.00
C ARG A 136 -13.27 -9.56 -22.94
N ASP A 137 -12.84 -10.81 -23.05
CA ASP A 137 -13.53 -11.88 -23.79
C ASP A 137 -13.89 -11.49 -25.24
N GLY A 138 -12.95 -10.81 -25.95
CA GLY A 138 -13.14 -10.35 -27.32
C GLY A 138 -14.16 -9.22 -27.50
N LYS A 139 -14.50 -8.54 -26.43
CA LYS A 139 -15.43 -7.41 -26.43
C LYS A 139 -14.82 -6.17 -25.79
N GLU A 140 -15.28 -5.00 -26.23
CA GLU A 140 -15.05 -3.73 -25.57
C GLU A 140 -16.38 -3.23 -25.00
N PHE A 141 -16.41 -3.00 -23.70
CA PHE A 141 -17.49 -2.38 -22.98
C PHE A 141 -17.13 -0.92 -22.69
N TYR A 142 -18.08 0.00 -22.88
CA TYR A 142 -17.95 1.41 -22.50
C TYR A 142 -19.21 1.88 -21.81
N GLN A 143 -19.05 2.57 -20.67
CA GLN A 143 -20.16 3.22 -19.97
C GLN A 143 -19.69 4.52 -19.32
N LYS A 144 -20.59 5.53 -19.33
CA LYS A 144 -20.35 6.86 -18.73
C LYS A 144 -21.33 7.12 -17.61
N TYR A 145 -20.81 7.68 -16.52
CA TYR A 145 -21.55 8.13 -15.35
C TYR A 145 -21.31 9.63 -15.18
N GLU A 146 -22.35 10.37 -14.82
CA GLU A 146 -22.28 11.82 -14.65
C GLU A 146 -22.95 12.23 -13.34
N LYS A 147 -22.63 13.43 -12.84
CA LYS A 147 -23.20 14.04 -11.65
C LYS A 147 -23.16 13.13 -10.41
N GLY A 148 -21.98 12.57 -10.12
CA GLY A 148 -21.80 11.68 -8.98
C GLY A 148 -22.58 10.36 -9.12
N GLY A 149 -22.73 9.85 -10.35
CA GLY A 149 -23.43 8.59 -10.62
C GLY A 149 -24.95 8.70 -10.61
N SER A 150 -25.54 9.89 -10.43
CA SER A 150 -27.00 10.08 -10.53
C SER A 150 -27.52 10.01 -11.97
N VAL A 151 -26.65 10.21 -12.96
CA VAL A 151 -26.94 10.02 -14.38
C VAL A 151 -26.06 8.90 -14.93
N ILE A 152 -26.69 7.81 -15.33
CA ILE A 152 -26.05 6.63 -15.88
C ILE A 152 -26.38 6.52 -17.35
N ARG A 153 -25.40 6.62 -18.24
CA ARG A 153 -25.57 6.40 -19.66
C ARG A 153 -25.70 4.94 -20.01
N SER A 154 -26.47 4.60 -21.00
CA SER A 154 -26.57 3.20 -21.47
C SER A 154 -25.21 2.66 -21.90
N PRO A 155 -24.85 1.45 -21.49
CA PRO A 155 -23.58 0.84 -21.88
C PRO A 155 -23.55 0.56 -23.38
N LYS A 156 -22.36 0.68 -23.96
CA LYS A 156 -22.05 0.25 -25.32
C LYS A 156 -21.15 -0.98 -25.25
N VAL A 157 -21.51 -2.03 -25.97
CA VAL A 157 -20.70 -3.25 -26.08
C VAL A 157 -20.49 -3.54 -27.54
N ILE A 158 -19.24 -3.61 -27.95
CA ILE A 158 -18.83 -3.91 -29.32
C ILE A 158 -17.87 -5.10 -29.36
N ASN A 159 -17.79 -5.79 -30.50
CA ASN A 159 -16.77 -6.79 -30.70
C ASN A 159 -15.41 -6.10 -30.80
N TYR A 160 -14.41 -6.66 -30.14
CA TYR A 160 -13.05 -6.16 -30.13
C TYR A 160 -12.12 -7.21 -30.73
N SER A 161 -11.59 -6.91 -31.90
CA SER A 161 -10.72 -7.83 -32.64
C SER A 161 -9.26 -7.87 -32.12
N GLY A 162 -8.90 -6.97 -31.18
CA GLY A 162 -7.59 -6.95 -30.55
C GLY A 162 -7.43 -8.03 -29.49
N HIS A 163 -6.17 -8.39 -29.19
CA HIS A 163 -5.85 -9.40 -28.17
C HIS A 163 -5.64 -8.80 -26.76
N ARG A 164 -5.73 -7.48 -26.62
CA ARG A 164 -5.49 -6.81 -25.33
C ARG A 164 -6.71 -6.92 -24.43
N THR A 165 -6.48 -7.27 -23.18
CA THR A 165 -7.46 -7.16 -22.10
C THR A 165 -7.08 -6.00 -21.18
N GLY A 166 -7.98 -5.60 -20.28
CA GLY A 166 -7.70 -4.60 -19.24
C GLY A 166 -8.85 -3.67 -18.96
N THR A 167 -8.62 -2.78 -18.01
CA THR A 167 -9.58 -1.76 -17.59
C THR A 167 -8.97 -0.38 -17.78
N GLU A 168 -9.77 0.56 -18.30
CA GLU A 168 -9.42 1.97 -18.42
C GLU A 168 -10.52 2.78 -17.75
N ILE A 169 -10.17 3.57 -16.77
CA ILE A 169 -11.10 4.40 -16.00
C ILE A 169 -10.63 5.84 -16.06
N THR A 170 -11.46 6.71 -16.62
CA THR A 170 -11.27 8.16 -16.58
C THR A 170 -12.26 8.78 -15.63
N PHE A 171 -11.79 9.63 -14.72
CA PHE A 171 -12.67 10.34 -13.81
C PHE A 171 -12.26 11.80 -13.66
N LYS A 172 -13.26 12.66 -13.47
CA LYS A 172 -13.08 14.09 -13.22
C LYS A 172 -13.64 14.44 -11.85
N PRO A 173 -12.78 14.77 -10.85
CA PRO A 173 -13.24 15.16 -9.53
C PRO A 173 -14.29 16.28 -9.58
N ASP A 174 -15.28 16.23 -8.68
CA ASP A 174 -16.35 17.22 -8.63
C ASP A 174 -15.88 18.47 -7.86
N PRO A 175 -15.76 19.65 -8.51
CA PRO A 175 -15.33 20.88 -7.84
C PRO A 175 -16.30 21.39 -6.77
N ALA A 176 -17.53 20.88 -6.75
CA ALA A 176 -18.49 21.20 -5.68
C ALA A 176 -18.19 20.47 -4.36
N ILE A 177 -17.32 19.45 -4.39
CA ILE A 177 -16.96 18.64 -3.23
C ILE A 177 -15.56 18.96 -2.73
N PHE A 178 -14.60 19.06 -3.65
CA PHE A 178 -13.19 19.24 -3.32
C PHE A 178 -12.81 20.73 -3.27
N SER A 179 -12.02 21.10 -2.25
CA SER A 179 -11.43 22.44 -2.14
C SER A 179 -10.41 22.72 -3.26
N THR A 180 -9.85 21.68 -3.85
CA THR A 180 -9.00 21.71 -5.04
C THR A 180 -9.22 20.46 -5.88
N THR A 181 -9.20 20.61 -7.21
CA THR A 181 -9.22 19.48 -8.16
C THR A 181 -7.90 19.31 -8.88
N ARG A 182 -6.86 20.04 -8.44
CA ARG A 182 -5.54 19.98 -9.06
C ARG A 182 -4.68 18.91 -8.37
N PHE A 183 -4.36 17.86 -9.11
CA PHE A 183 -3.44 16.82 -8.66
C PHE A 183 -1.99 17.34 -8.55
N ASP A 184 -1.29 16.92 -7.51
CA ASP A 184 0.15 17.15 -7.34
C ASP A 184 0.94 16.00 -7.99
N ASN A 185 1.74 16.33 -9.00
CA ASN A 185 2.50 15.35 -9.77
C ASN A 185 3.58 14.64 -8.92
N ASN A 186 4.18 15.34 -7.94
CA ASN A 186 5.21 14.75 -7.08
C ASN A 186 4.63 13.68 -6.16
N ILE A 187 3.45 13.97 -5.56
CA ILE A 187 2.74 13.00 -4.73
C ILE A 187 2.40 11.73 -5.54
N ILE A 188 1.92 11.92 -6.78
CA ILE A 188 1.59 10.80 -7.67
C ILE A 188 2.85 10.02 -8.02
N LYS A 189 3.90 10.71 -8.43
CA LYS A 189 5.18 10.12 -8.83
C LYS A 189 5.79 9.27 -7.72
N GLU A 190 5.85 9.79 -6.50
CA GLU A 190 6.37 9.05 -5.34
C GLU A 190 5.57 7.78 -5.07
N ARG A 191 4.24 7.86 -5.00
CA ARG A 191 3.37 6.70 -4.75
C ARG A 191 3.48 5.64 -5.84
N LEU A 192 3.48 6.02 -7.11
CA LEU A 192 3.61 5.08 -8.23
C LEU A 192 4.99 4.42 -8.26
N LYS A 193 6.04 5.17 -7.93
CA LYS A 193 7.40 4.63 -7.79
C LYS A 193 7.50 3.62 -6.66
N GLU A 194 6.91 3.90 -5.49
CA GLU A 194 6.82 2.94 -4.38
C GLU A 194 6.13 1.66 -4.83
N SER A 195 4.95 1.75 -5.46
CA SER A 195 4.22 0.58 -5.96
C SER A 195 5.04 -0.25 -6.96
N ALA A 196 5.81 0.40 -7.84
CA ALA A 196 6.68 -0.29 -8.78
C ALA A 196 7.84 -1.03 -8.08
N PHE A 197 8.36 -0.53 -6.97
CA PHE A 197 9.35 -1.25 -6.15
C PHE A 197 8.76 -2.48 -5.46
N LEU A 198 7.49 -2.42 -5.01
CA LEU A 198 6.87 -3.50 -4.25
C LEU A 198 6.44 -4.70 -5.11
N ILE A 199 6.32 -4.51 -6.43
CA ILE A 199 5.91 -5.55 -7.37
C ILE A 199 6.99 -5.71 -8.43
N LYS A 200 7.86 -6.69 -8.25
CA LYS A 200 9.01 -6.97 -9.14
C LYS A 200 8.55 -7.08 -10.60
N GLY A 201 9.14 -6.25 -11.48
CA GLY A 201 8.88 -6.27 -12.91
C GLY A 201 7.64 -5.52 -13.40
N LEU A 202 6.76 -5.07 -12.50
CA LEU A 202 5.63 -4.22 -12.87
C LEU A 202 6.13 -2.91 -13.48
N LYS A 203 5.63 -2.58 -14.68
CA LYS A 203 5.90 -1.31 -15.34
C LYS A 203 4.76 -0.35 -15.07
N ILE A 204 5.07 0.79 -14.46
CA ILE A 204 4.12 1.88 -14.22
C ILE A 204 4.56 3.11 -15.00
N LYS A 205 3.67 3.69 -15.79
CA LYS A 205 3.90 4.92 -16.54
C LYS A 205 3.01 6.04 -16.00
N LEU A 206 3.59 7.22 -15.78
CA LEU A 206 2.89 8.45 -15.43
C LEU A 206 3.07 9.47 -16.55
N ASP A 207 1.96 9.91 -17.14
CA ASP A 207 1.94 11.00 -18.12
C ASP A 207 1.18 12.19 -17.51
N ASP A 208 1.82 13.35 -17.43
CA ASP A 208 1.19 14.60 -17.03
C ASP A 208 1.08 15.55 -18.24
N GLU A 209 -0.08 15.56 -18.87
CA GLU A 209 -0.34 16.39 -20.06
C GLU A 209 -0.33 17.88 -19.76
N ARG A 210 -0.52 18.27 -18.50
CA ARG A 210 -0.49 19.68 -18.07
C ARG A 210 0.88 20.28 -18.21
N HIS A 211 1.92 19.46 -17.98
CA HIS A 211 3.33 19.85 -17.99
C HIS A 211 4.12 19.19 -19.13
N GLY A 212 3.49 18.30 -19.90
CA GLY A 212 4.16 17.56 -20.98
C GLY A 212 5.24 16.60 -20.48
N THR A 213 5.12 16.08 -19.24
CA THR A 213 6.10 15.16 -18.64
C THR A 213 5.62 13.71 -18.70
N SER A 214 6.58 12.79 -18.83
CA SER A 214 6.34 11.35 -18.84
C SER A 214 7.42 10.66 -18.02
N ASP A 215 7.02 9.94 -16.99
CA ASP A 215 7.89 9.13 -16.14
C ASP A 215 7.55 7.65 -16.28
N THR A 216 8.55 6.78 -16.21
CA THR A 216 8.35 5.32 -16.22
C THR A 216 9.14 4.68 -15.10
N PHE A 217 8.45 3.84 -14.31
CA PHE A 217 9.02 3.10 -13.18
C PHE A 217 8.93 1.62 -13.47
N GLN A 218 10.04 0.91 -13.34
CA GLN A 218 10.10 -0.54 -13.43
C GLN A 218 11.38 -1.01 -12.72
N PHE A 219 11.24 -1.87 -11.72
CA PHE A 219 12.34 -2.36 -10.91
C PHE A 219 12.37 -3.89 -10.94
N LYS A 220 13.54 -4.46 -11.21
CA LYS A 220 13.71 -5.92 -11.33
C LYS A 220 13.97 -6.58 -9.98
N ASN A 221 14.69 -5.88 -9.10
CA ASN A 221 15.09 -6.40 -7.79
C ASN A 221 14.15 -5.93 -6.66
N GLY A 222 13.06 -5.23 -7.01
CA GLY A 222 12.00 -4.89 -6.06
C GLY A 222 12.47 -4.03 -4.89
N ILE A 223 12.19 -4.48 -3.66
CA ILE A 223 12.50 -3.70 -2.46
C ILE A 223 13.99 -3.54 -2.16
N ILE A 224 14.87 -4.32 -2.80
CA ILE A 224 16.32 -4.10 -2.73
C ILE A 224 16.68 -2.76 -3.38
N GLU A 225 16.19 -2.52 -4.61
CA GLU A 225 16.42 -1.24 -5.29
C GLU A 225 15.74 -0.08 -4.55
N PHE A 226 14.64 -0.35 -3.84
CA PHE A 226 14.02 0.66 -2.99
C PHE A 226 14.92 1.03 -1.81
N LEU A 227 15.47 0.05 -1.10
CA LEU A 227 16.42 0.27 -0.02
C LEU A 227 17.64 1.05 -0.51
N GLU A 228 18.26 0.61 -1.63
CA GLU A 228 19.39 1.30 -2.26
C GLU A 228 19.07 2.76 -2.62
N SER A 229 17.84 3.03 -3.09
CA SER A 229 17.42 4.39 -3.39
C SER A 229 17.32 5.28 -2.14
N LYS A 230 16.94 4.70 -1.00
CA LYS A 230 16.85 5.38 0.30
C LYS A 230 18.21 5.59 0.96
N THR A 231 19.14 4.65 0.79
CA THR A 231 20.48 4.70 1.37
C THR A 231 21.53 5.35 0.45
N LYS A 232 21.09 5.80 -0.74
CA LYS A 232 21.96 6.42 -1.73
C LYS A 232 22.74 7.59 -1.16
N GLY A 233 24.08 7.53 -1.28
CA GLY A 233 24.99 8.56 -0.77
C GLY A 233 25.31 8.45 0.72
N ARG A 234 24.69 7.51 1.46
CA ARG A 234 25.04 7.21 2.85
C ARG A 234 26.15 6.18 2.92
N LYS A 235 27.03 6.28 3.91
CA LYS A 235 28.09 5.28 4.14
C LYS A 235 27.48 4.06 4.85
N SER A 236 27.45 2.92 4.16
CA SER A 236 26.97 1.65 4.70
C SER A 236 28.11 0.79 5.24
N PHE A 237 27.77 -0.11 6.17
CA PHE A 237 28.73 -1.09 6.73
C PHE A 237 28.79 -2.36 5.90
N HIS A 238 27.77 -2.64 5.08
CA HIS A 238 27.62 -3.86 4.28
C HIS A 238 26.67 -3.62 3.10
N ASP A 239 26.63 -4.54 2.16
CA ASP A 239 25.66 -4.54 1.07
C ASP A 239 24.23 -4.75 1.59
N ALA A 240 23.23 -4.42 0.78
CA ALA A 240 21.83 -4.65 1.13
C ALA A 240 21.56 -6.13 1.42
N LEU A 241 20.98 -6.42 2.58
CA LEU A 241 20.54 -7.75 2.95
C LEU A 241 19.09 -7.92 2.51
N PHE A 242 18.77 -9.07 1.91
CA PHE A 242 17.43 -9.38 1.45
C PHE A 242 17.01 -10.77 1.91
N PHE A 243 15.82 -10.86 2.45
CA PHE A 243 15.19 -12.10 2.91
C PHE A 243 13.77 -12.19 2.36
N GLU A 244 13.41 -13.35 1.83
CA GLU A 244 12.04 -13.64 1.41
C GLU A 244 11.58 -15.02 1.89
N GLY A 245 10.28 -15.17 2.10
CA GLY A 245 9.68 -16.44 2.52
C GLY A 245 8.22 -16.30 2.94
N THR A 246 7.66 -17.39 3.44
CA THR A 246 6.27 -17.43 3.91
C THR A 246 6.21 -18.02 5.31
N ARG A 247 5.43 -17.42 6.19
CA ARG A 247 5.08 -17.91 7.53
C ARG A 247 3.58 -17.69 7.78
N GLU A 248 2.90 -18.67 8.32
CA GLU A 248 1.47 -18.55 8.69
C GLU A 248 0.60 -17.97 7.55
N GLN A 249 0.83 -18.40 6.30
CA GLN A 249 0.19 -17.89 5.06
C GLN A 249 0.57 -16.45 4.69
N ILE A 250 1.42 -15.76 5.46
CA ILE A 250 1.90 -14.42 5.17
C ILE A 250 3.17 -14.52 4.35
N SER A 251 3.19 -13.93 3.17
CA SER A 251 4.41 -13.76 2.36
C SER A 251 5.18 -12.55 2.89
N ILE A 252 6.48 -12.72 3.11
CA ILE A 252 7.33 -11.74 3.76
C ILE A 252 8.54 -11.47 2.87
N GLU A 253 8.79 -10.21 2.59
CA GLU A 253 10.03 -9.70 1.99
C GLU A 253 10.59 -8.62 2.93
N VAL A 254 11.87 -8.72 3.25
CA VAL A 254 12.59 -7.74 4.06
C VAL A 254 13.89 -7.40 3.37
N ALA A 255 14.13 -6.12 3.11
CA ALA A 255 15.43 -5.60 2.71
C ALA A 255 15.94 -4.65 3.80
N MET A 256 17.20 -4.82 4.24
CA MET A 256 17.76 -3.97 5.29
C MET A 256 19.26 -3.72 5.12
N GLN A 257 19.71 -2.58 5.68
CA GLN A 257 21.11 -2.17 5.66
C GLN A 257 21.42 -1.32 6.88
N PHE A 258 22.62 -1.47 7.43
CA PHE A 258 23.12 -0.62 8.49
C PHE A 258 24.15 0.39 7.95
N GLY A 259 24.07 1.63 8.42
CA GLY A 259 24.96 2.71 8.02
C GLY A 259 25.47 3.55 9.21
N SER A 260 26.58 4.26 9.01
CA SER A 260 27.22 5.06 10.07
C SER A 260 26.61 6.44 10.26
N GLU A 261 25.82 6.93 9.30
CA GLU A 261 25.32 8.31 9.26
C GLU A 261 23.83 8.42 9.63
N ALA A 262 23.18 7.30 9.94
CA ALA A 262 21.80 7.29 10.39
C ALA A 262 21.74 7.28 11.92
N TYR A 263 21.08 8.27 12.52
CA TYR A 263 20.70 8.24 13.92
C TYR A 263 19.33 7.57 14.06
N GLY A 264 19.25 6.54 14.92
CA GLY A 264 18.03 5.77 15.11
C GLY A 264 17.74 4.76 13.99
N GLU A 265 16.46 4.47 13.75
CA GLU A 265 16.00 3.54 12.72
C GLU A 265 15.11 4.25 11.68
N ASP A 266 15.23 3.86 10.40
CA ASP A 266 14.35 4.26 9.28
C ASP A 266 13.67 3.00 8.73
N ILE A 267 12.47 2.68 9.25
CA ILE A 267 11.70 1.52 8.81
C ILE A 267 10.52 2.00 7.98
N VAL A 268 10.42 1.49 6.75
CA VAL A 268 9.27 1.71 5.88
C VAL A 268 8.59 0.37 5.63
N SER A 269 7.31 0.30 5.94
CA SER A 269 6.57 -0.96 5.88
C SER A 269 5.33 -0.88 5.00
N PHE A 270 5.06 -2.01 4.33
CA PHE A 270 3.94 -2.16 3.41
C PHE A 270 3.21 -3.47 3.66
N VAL A 271 1.88 -3.39 3.55
CA VAL A 271 0.98 -4.54 3.63
C VAL A 271 0.08 -4.53 2.42
N ASN A 272 0.15 -5.56 1.56
CA ASN A 272 -0.62 -5.64 0.31
C ASN A 272 -0.51 -4.35 -0.53
N ASN A 273 0.71 -3.84 -0.69
CA ASN A 273 1.06 -2.59 -1.39
C ASN A 273 0.58 -1.29 -0.72
N ILE A 274 0.03 -1.35 0.49
CA ILE A 274 -0.40 -0.18 1.26
C ILE A 274 0.71 0.21 2.23
N ASN A 275 1.14 1.48 2.23
CA ASN A 275 2.12 2.00 3.16
C ASN A 275 1.50 2.14 4.57
N THR A 276 2.06 1.43 5.54
CA THR A 276 1.61 1.46 6.94
C THR A 276 2.39 2.49 7.74
N LYS A 277 2.09 3.77 7.52
CA LYS A 277 2.84 4.90 8.10
C LYS A 277 2.90 4.92 9.62
N ASP A 278 1.89 4.36 10.26
CA ASP A 278 1.78 4.25 11.72
C ASP A 278 2.25 2.86 12.22
N GLY A 279 2.92 2.08 11.34
CA GLY A 279 3.45 0.76 11.63
C GLY A 279 2.37 -0.31 11.86
N GLY A 280 2.55 -1.11 12.90
CA GLY A 280 1.62 -2.17 13.29
C GLY A 280 2.29 -3.43 13.81
N THR A 281 1.51 -4.52 13.84
CA THR A 281 1.95 -5.81 14.39
C THR A 281 3.16 -6.40 13.68
N HIS A 282 3.26 -6.22 12.36
CA HIS A 282 4.38 -6.69 11.54
C HIS A 282 5.70 -5.99 11.91
N GLU A 283 5.70 -4.66 12.09
CA GLU A 283 6.90 -3.96 12.54
C GLU A 283 7.28 -4.34 13.96
N THR A 284 6.29 -4.53 14.84
CA THR A 284 6.54 -5.02 16.20
C THR A 284 7.22 -6.40 16.16
N GLY A 285 6.75 -7.31 15.30
CA GLY A 285 7.37 -8.62 15.10
C GLY A 285 8.78 -8.53 14.52
N PHE A 286 8.98 -7.66 13.51
CA PHE A 286 10.30 -7.43 12.93
C PHE A 286 11.32 -6.95 13.98
N ARG A 287 10.96 -5.92 14.77
CA ARG A 287 11.83 -5.39 15.84
C ARG A 287 12.16 -6.44 16.91
N ALA A 288 11.16 -7.22 17.31
CA ALA A 288 11.36 -8.29 18.30
C ALA A 288 12.26 -9.40 17.76
N GLY A 289 12.00 -9.88 16.53
CA GLY A 289 12.79 -10.92 15.88
C GLY A 289 14.25 -10.50 15.67
N LEU A 290 14.48 -9.25 15.24
CA LEU A 290 15.81 -8.70 15.07
C LEU A 290 16.56 -8.63 16.41
N THR A 291 15.92 -8.08 17.45
CA THR A 291 16.51 -7.97 18.80
C THR A 291 16.88 -9.34 19.35
N ARG A 292 16.02 -10.33 19.18
CA ARG A 292 16.29 -11.70 19.61
C ARG A 292 17.46 -12.32 18.87
N ALA A 293 17.48 -12.23 17.53
CA ALA A 293 18.55 -12.79 16.71
C ALA A 293 19.94 -12.26 17.10
N PHE A 294 20.04 -10.95 17.37
CA PHE A 294 21.31 -10.34 17.80
C PHE A 294 21.74 -10.79 19.19
N ASN A 295 20.82 -10.88 20.15
CA ASN A 295 21.13 -11.36 21.49
C ASN A 295 21.54 -12.85 21.49
N ASP A 296 20.79 -13.69 20.75
CA ASP A 296 21.12 -15.12 20.62
C ASP A 296 22.51 -15.30 20.01
N TYR A 297 22.85 -14.52 18.98
CA TYR A 297 24.19 -14.55 18.38
C TYR A 297 25.27 -14.04 19.32
N ALA A 298 25.03 -12.95 20.03
CA ALA A 298 26.00 -12.39 20.95
C ALA A 298 26.35 -13.37 22.08
N ARG A 299 25.36 -14.14 22.55
CA ARG A 299 25.58 -15.22 23.53
C ARG A 299 26.30 -16.42 22.92
N MET A 300 25.86 -16.87 21.74
CA MET A 300 26.50 -17.98 21.01
C MET A 300 28.01 -17.73 20.74
N LYS A 301 28.36 -16.45 20.51
CA LYS A 301 29.78 -16.03 20.28
C LYS A 301 30.49 -15.53 21.54
N GLU A 302 29.90 -15.71 22.72
CA GLU A 302 30.44 -15.29 24.00
C GLU A 302 30.76 -13.79 24.13
N PHE A 303 30.14 -12.95 23.28
CA PHE A 303 30.22 -11.50 23.45
C PHE A 303 29.42 -11.02 24.67
N LEU A 304 28.32 -11.72 24.97
CA LEU A 304 27.58 -11.61 26.21
C LEU A 304 27.74 -12.89 27.03
N LYS A 305 28.13 -12.77 28.29
CA LYS A 305 28.15 -13.85 29.26
C LYS A 305 26.80 -14.13 29.84
N ASP A 306 26.54 -15.28 30.45
CA ASP A 306 25.24 -15.67 31.01
C ASP A 306 24.63 -14.65 31.98
N ARG A 307 25.43 -13.89 32.72
CA ARG A 307 25.00 -12.85 33.66
C ARG A 307 24.97 -11.44 33.07
N ASP A 308 25.40 -11.24 31.84
CA ASP A 308 25.32 -9.95 31.20
C ASP A 308 23.86 -9.67 30.78
N PRO A 309 23.34 -8.43 30.91
CA PRO A 309 22.01 -8.07 30.40
C PRO A 309 21.97 -8.22 28.88
N ASN A 310 20.78 -8.44 28.34
CA ASN A 310 20.58 -8.43 26.89
C ASN A 310 20.81 -7.01 26.34
N LEU A 311 21.25 -6.94 25.07
CA LEU A 311 21.31 -5.71 24.32
C LEU A 311 19.90 -5.16 24.12
N GLU A 312 19.74 -3.86 24.26
CA GLU A 312 18.46 -3.20 24.01
C GLU A 312 18.14 -3.10 22.53
N GLY A 313 16.86 -3.19 22.20
CA GLY A 313 16.42 -3.13 20.81
C GLY A 313 16.76 -1.81 20.12
N SER A 314 16.77 -0.68 20.84
CA SER A 314 17.20 0.64 20.37
C SER A 314 18.65 0.62 19.87
N ASP A 315 19.55 0.00 20.65
CA ASP A 315 20.98 -0.05 20.33
C ASP A 315 21.24 -0.91 19.09
N ILE A 316 20.50 -2.04 18.99
CA ILE A 316 20.60 -2.95 17.86
C ILE A 316 20.15 -2.29 16.57
N ARG A 317 19.12 -1.45 16.63
CA ARG A 317 18.52 -0.81 15.45
C ARG A 317 19.10 0.55 15.12
N GLU A 318 20.07 1.04 15.86
CA GLU A 318 20.74 2.29 15.52
C GLU A 318 21.49 2.17 14.18
N GLY A 319 21.19 3.10 13.26
CA GLY A 319 21.75 3.10 11.92
C GLY A 319 21.03 2.16 10.94
N LEU A 320 19.95 1.50 11.36
CA LEU A 320 19.18 0.60 10.52
C LEU A 320 18.29 1.37 9.53
N THR A 321 18.38 1.03 8.26
CA THR A 321 17.34 1.33 7.26
C THR A 321 16.73 0.01 6.80
N ALA A 322 15.41 -0.14 6.87
CA ALA A 322 14.71 -1.37 6.49
C ALA A 322 13.44 -1.10 5.68
N ILE A 323 13.20 -1.94 4.68
CA ILE A 323 11.96 -2.00 3.92
C ILE A 323 11.30 -3.34 4.22
N ILE A 324 10.08 -3.30 4.72
CA ILE A 324 9.28 -4.49 5.02
C ILE A 324 8.09 -4.52 4.07
N ASN A 325 7.96 -5.56 3.28
CA ASN A 325 6.83 -5.76 2.37
C ASN A 325 6.19 -7.11 2.66
N ILE A 326 4.96 -7.09 3.16
CA ILE A 326 4.24 -8.33 3.46
C ILE A 326 2.94 -8.43 2.66
N ARG A 327 2.57 -9.65 2.35
CA ARG A 327 1.29 -9.97 1.70
C ARG A 327 0.50 -10.90 2.60
N ILE A 328 -0.66 -10.42 3.03
CA ILE A 328 -1.56 -11.10 3.96
C ILE A 328 -2.82 -11.49 3.21
N PRO A 329 -3.30 -12.75 3.33
CA PRO A 329 -4.60 -13.14 2.81
C PRO A 329 -5.72 -12.29 3.41
N GLU A 330 -6.71 -11.95 2.59
CA GLU A 330 -7.83 -11.10 3.00
C GLU A 330 -8.61 -11.65 4.21
N THR A 331 -8.67 -12.97 4.33
CA THR A 331 -9.38 -13.67 5.41
C THR A 331 -8.89 -13.36 6.82
N ILE A 332 -7.62 -12.93 6.96
CA ILE A 332 -7.01 -12.60 8.25
C ILE A 332 -6.53 -11.14 8.33
N LEU A 333 -6.62 -10.39 7.22
CA LEU A 333 -6.12 -9.02 7.14
C LEU A 333 -7.01 -8.06 7.95
N GLN A 334 -6.39 -7.33 8.88
CA GLN A 334 -7.06 -6.32 9.69
C GLN A 334 -6.21 -5.06 9.78
N PHE A 335 -6.80 -3.91 9.46
CA PHE A 335 -6.19 -2.60 9.69
C PHE A 335 -6.90 -1.87 10.82
N GLU A 336 -6.15 -1.05 11.55
CA GLU A 336 -6.73 -0.09 12.48
C GLU A 336 -7.23 1.14 11.69
N GLY A 337 -8.54 1.18 11.41
CA GLY A 337 -9.19 2.30 10.74
C GLY A 337 -9.19 2.25 9.19
N GLN A 338 -10.05 3.10 8.61
CA GLN A 338 -10.31 3.17 7.16
C GLN A 338 -9.10 3.64 6.34
N THR A 339 -8.21 4.44 6.93
CA THR A 339 -7.01 4.96 6.25
C THR A 339 -5.91 3.92 6.06
N LYS A 340 -6.05 2.74 6.67
CA LYS A 340 -5.13 1.59 6.56
C LYS A 340 -3.68 1.90 6.94
N ASN A 341 -3.45 2.95 7.74
CA ASN A 341 -2.12 3.39 8.11
C ASN A 341 -1.42 2.44 9.09
N LYS A 342 -2.17 1.62 9.84
CA LYS A 342 -1.63 0.73 10.86
C LYS A 342 -2.21 -0.67 10.74
N LEU A 343 -1.34 -1.68 10.73
CA LEU A 343 -1.75 -3.08 10.69
C LEU A 343 -2.11 -3.57 12.09
N GLY A 344 -3.31 -4.19 12.19
CA GLY A 344 -3.82 -4.80 13.41
C GLY A 344 -3.73 -6.33 13.46
N THR A 345 -3.49 -7.01 12.33
CA THR A 345 -3.45 -8.50 12.21
C THR A 345 -2.47 -9.11 13.23
N PRO A 346 -2.93 -9.88 14.24
CA PRO A 346 -2.04 -10.41 15.29
C PRO A 346 -1.01 -11.41 14.77
N GLU A 347 -1.40 -12.24 13.78
CA GLU A 347 -0.57 -13.28 13.16
C GLU A 347 0.68 -12.69 12.49
N ALA A 348 0.60 -11.45 12.03
CA ALA A 348 1.74 -10.79 11.41
C ALA A 348 2.91 -10.55 12.40
N LYS A 349 2.62 -10.42 13.69
CA LYS A 349 3.66 -10.25 14.72
C LYS A 349 4.46 -11.54 14.87
N SER A 350 3.81 -12.68 15.11
CA SER A 350 4.49 -13.97 15.30
C SER A 350 5.22 -14.41 14.02
N ALA A 351 4.60 -14.21 12.86
CA ALA A 351 5.17 -14.54 11.57
C ALA A 351 6.48 -13.76 11.31
N LEU A 352 6.48 -12.44 11.51
CA LEU A 352 7.68 -11.62 11.32
C LEU A 352 8.76 -11.91 12.38
N GLU A 353 8.38 -12.07 13.65
CA GLU A 353 9.31 -12.38 14.73
C GLU A 353 10.06 -13.69 14.47
N SER A 354 9.34 -14.76 14.17
CA SER A 354 9.95 -16.06 13.88
C SER A 354 10.79 -16.04 12.59
N PHE A 355 10.26 -15.43 11.52
CA PHE A 355 10.94 -15.31 10.24
C PHE A 355 12.26 -14.56 10.34
N VAL A 356 12.24 -13.38 10.96
CA VAL A 356 13.42 -12.52 11.09
C VAL A 356 14.46 -13.19 12.00
N ASN A 357 14.05 -13.75 13.15
CA ASN A 357 14.95 -14.45 14.07
C ASN A 357 15.66 -15.61 13.36
N GLU A 358 14.93 -16.44 12.61
CA GLU A 358 15.52 -17.55 11.87
C GLU A 358 16.46 -17.06 10.77
N ARG A 359 16.00 -16.13 9.90
CA ARG A 359 16.77 -15.68 8.74
C ARG A 359 18.01 -14.91 9.11
N VAL A 360 17.92 -14.01 10.08
CA VAL A 360 19.08 -13.28 10.59
C VAL A 360 20.03 -14.19 11.35
N GLY A 361 19.54 -15.18 12.12
CA GLY A 361 20.35 -16.15 12.84
C GLY A 361 21.11 -17.14 11.94
N PHE A 362 20.51 -17.58 10.83
CA PHE A 362 21.13 -18.51 9.87
C PHE A 362 22.14 -17.86 8.93
N PHE A 363 21.93 -16.62 8.58
CA PHE A 363 22.90 -15.95 7.72
C PHE A 363 24.16 -15.65 8.51
N HIS A 364 25.30 -16.02 7.92
CA HIS A 364 26.63 -15.53 8.28
C HIS A 364 26.73 -13.99 8.15
N ILE A 365 25.61 -13.27 8.38
CA ILE A 365 25.56 -11.82 8.52
C ILE A 365 26.75 -11.34 9.32
N PHE A 366 27.08 -12.10 10.31
CA PHE A 366 28.17 -11.85 11.22
C PHE A 366 29.56 -12.26 10.70
N ARG A 367 29.68 -12.97 9.58
CA ARG A 367 30.97 -13.33 8.98
C ARG A 367 31.58 -12.19 8.15
N GLU A 368 30.75 -11.36 7.55
CA GLU A 368 31.18 -10.19 6.77
C GLU A 368 31.15 -8.89 7.59
N PHE A 369 30.53 -8.91 8.77
CA PHE A 369 30.34 -7.74 9.58
C PHE A 369 31.59 -7.36 10.38
N ARG A 370 32.33 -6.39 9.89
CA ARG A 370 33.09 -5.47 10.74
C ARG A 370 32.19 -4.67 11.71
N VAL A 371 30.86 -4.81 11.64
CA VAL A 371 29.86 -4.23 12.58
C VAL A 371 30.12 -4.71 14.01
N LEU A 372 30.67 -5.91 14.19
CA LEU A 372 31.12 -6.36 15.51
C LEU A 372 32.22 -5.47 16.12
N SER A 373 32.99 -4.72 15.33
CA SER A 373 33.92 -3.74 15.88
C SER A 373 33.19 -2.51 16.44
N VAL A 374 32.07 -2.11 15.83
CA VAL A 374 31.23 -1.00 16.35
C VAL A 374 30.44 -1.47 17.56
N PHE A 375 29.84 -2.68 17.51
CA PHE A 375 29.19 -3.29 18.67
C PHE A 375 30.17 -3.62 19.81
N SER A 376 31.34 -4.16 19.53
CA SER A 376 32.34 -4.39 20.56
C SER A 376 32.89 -3.08 21.15
N PHE A 377 32.90 -2.01 20.39
CA PHE A 377 33.25 -0.68 20.88
C PHE A 377 32.13 -0.10 21.77
N LYS A 378 30.85 -0.23 21.40
CA LYS A 378 29.70 0.20 22.23
C LYS A 378 29.57 -0.65 23.50
N VAL A 379 29.64 -1.98 23.41
CA VAL A 379 29.61 -2.86 24.57
C VAL A 379 30.77 -2.60 25.54
N ARG A 380 31.96 -2.21 25.04
CA ARG A 380 33.07 -1.77 25.90
C ARG A 380 32.84 -0.40 26.53
N ASN A 381 32.19 0.54 25.82
CA ASN A 381 31.93 1.89 26.36
C ASN A 381 30.79 1.89 27.38
N THR A 382 29.74 1.09 27.20
CA THR A 382 28.71 0.92 28.24
C THR A 382 29.20 0.22 29.51
N ARG A 383 30.35 -0.53 29.43
CA ARG A 383 31.03 -1.10 30.61
C ARG A 383 31.95 -0.11 31.33
N ASN A 384 32.31 1.00 30.69
CA ASN A 384 33.28 1.99 31.22
C ASN A 384 32.66 3.33 31.62
N GLU A 385 31.37 3.53 31.45
CA GLU A 385 30.71 4.68 32.07
C GLU A 385 30.49 4.40 33.55
N PRO A 386 31.10 5.20 34.45
CA PRO A 386 30.79 5.11 35.88
C PRO A 386 29.32 5.53 36.04
N GLN A 387 28.57 4.74 36.81
CA GLN A 387 27.27 5.19 37.31
C GLN A 387 27.52 6.47 38.10
N GLU A 388 27.23 7.62 37.50
CA GLU A 388 27.11 8.86 38.29
C GLU A 388 25.89 8.70 39.20
N GLU A 389 26.17 8.43 40.44
CA GLU A 389 25.20 8.51 41.54
C GLU A 389 24.64 9.94 41.56
N CYS A 390 23.38 10.09 41.15
CA CYS A 390 22.62 11.29 41.44
C CYS A 390 22.33 11.35 42.95
N TYR A 391 23.01 12.26 43.66
CA TYR A 391 22.63 12.75 44.96
C TYR A 391 21.57 13.88 44.81
#